data_0e07a40ee21d28e33597bee407d76153
#
_entry.id   0e07a40ee21d28e33597bee407d76153
#
_cell.length_a   1.000
_cell.length_b   1.000
_cell.length_c   1.000
_cell.angle_alpha   90.00
_cell.angle_beta   90.00
_cell.angle_gamma   90.00
#
_symmetry.space_group_name_H-M   'P 1'
#
loop_
_entity.id
_entity.type
_entity.pdbx_description
1 polymer ?
#
loop_
_entity_poly.entity_id
_entity_poly.type
_entity_poly.pdbx_seq_one_letter_code
_entity_poly.pdbx_strand_id
1 'polypeptide(L)'
;MAKSDFEPDVADVSDAAHSTRSRVSEALRPANPMRRALLRHGLVGGVGLVVGQLFAPFLRSAAAQGAMATDHGVANIHGSMQHEGGMMTVGTVDDERNGFDPTAILTDWDTGTTSRLPDGRLLREFRMVAIDKEIEIAPGLFFPAWTYNGRVPGPTLRATEGDRVQVHFTNGGSHPHTIHFHGIHSAYMDGVAGLGRGVIMPGESFTYEFDALPFGCHLYHCHAIPLKRHIHKGLYGAFIVDPDPERHPERAEVARSRLLGAPENARFQELVMVMNGFDTNFDDENEVYAVNTVAHAYMKRPIRIERDRPVRIYLINVTEFDPINSFHLHANFFDYYDHGTTLTPTLTTVDTIMQCQGQRGILEFSFAGFEPGQYMFHAHQSEFAELGWMSVFEVVA
;
A
#
# COMPACT_ATOMS: atom_id res chain seq x y z
N MET A 1 27.30 -49.54 40.25
CA MET A 1 26.33 -49.77 41.33
C MET A 1 25.85 -48.38 41.74
N ALA A 2 24.67 -47.90 41.47
CA ALA A 2 23.33 -48.28 41.59
C ALA A 2 22.50 -47.49 40.53
N LYS A 3 21.57 -48.17 39.89
CA LYS A 3 20.52 -47.59 39.08
C LYS A 3 19.44 -47.06 40.04
N SER A 4 18.86 -45.88 39.75
CA SER A 4 17.58 -45.46 40.30
C SER A 4 16.65 -45.17 39.16
N ASP A 5 15.64 -46.05 39.04
CA ASP A 5 14.50 -45.97 38.12
C ASP A 5 13.60 -44.82 38.57
N PHE A 6 13.17 -44.00 37.61
CA PHE A 6 12.14 -42.97 37.81
C PHE A 6 11.01 -43.30 36.84
N GLU A 7 9.90 -43.83 37.33
CA GLU A 7 8.63 -43.93 36.63
C GLU A 7 7.88 -42.62 36.75
N PRO A 8 7.23 -42.12 35.67
CA PRO A 8 6.32 -40.99 35.80
C PRO A 8 4.88 -41.46 36.01
N ASP A 9 4.26 -40.91 37.02
CA ASP A 9 2.88 -41.04 37.43
C ASP A 9 1.94 -40.51 36.33
N VAL A 10 1.02 -41.37 35.87
CA VAL A 10 -0.02 -41.00 34.88
C VAL A 10 -1.26 -40.52 35.66
N ALA A 11 -1.43 -39.23 35.78
CA ALA A 11 -2.65 -38.63 36.31
C ALA A 11 -3.66 -38.36 35.18
N ASP A 12 -4.82 -38.81 35.43
CA ASP A 12 -6.07 -38.83 34.66
C ASP A 12 -6.47 -37.45 34.04
N VAL A 13 -6.62 -37.40 32.71
CA VAL A 13 -7.05 -36.20 31.95
C VAL A 13 -8.44 -36.45 31.37
N SER A 14 -9.46 -36.54 32.24
CA SER A 14 -10.83 -36.72 31.74
C SER A 14 -11.83 -35.60 32.02
N ASP A 15 -11.46 -34.48 32.69
CA ASP A 15 -12.47 -33.44 33.08
C ASP A 15 -12.28 -32.04 32.49
N ALA A 16 -11.40 -31.84 31.49
CA ALA A 16 -11.19 -30.50 30.91
C ALA A 16 -11.97 -30.23 29.59
N ALA A 17 -12.79 -31.16 29.10
CA ALA A 17 -13.40 -31.05 27.77
C ALA A 17 -14.82 -30.40 27.75
N HIS A 18 -15.41 -30.06 28.88
CA HIS A 18 -16.80 -29.53 28.91
C HIS A 18 -16.92 -28.03 29.16
N SER A 19 -15.84 -27.31 29.48
CA SER A 19 -15.90 -25.88 29.79
C SER A 19 -15.57 -24.94 28.62
N THR A 20 -15.04 -25.46 27.51
CA THR A 20 -14.57 -24.62 26.40
C THR A 20 -15.61 -24.40 25.28
N ARG A 21 -16.74 -25.09 25.30
CA ARG A 21 -17.78 -24.93 24.26
C ARG A 21 -18.75 -23.76 24.47
N SER A 22 -18.81 -23.16 25.63
CA SER A 22 -19.75 -22.06 25.90
C SER A 22 -19.19 -20.65 25.65
N ARG A 23 -17.86 -20.49 25.46
CA ARG A 23 -17.23 -19.17 25.25
C ARG A 23 -16.94 -18.82 23.79
N VAL A 24 -17.10 -19.74 22.85
CA VAL A 24 -16.83 -19.49 21.42
C VAL A 24 -18.07 -18.96 20.69
N SER A 25 -19.28 -19.05 21.26
CA SER A 25 -20.51 -18.59 20.60
C SER A 25 -20.82 -17.09 20.79
N GLU A 26 -20.08 -16.39 21.66
CA GLU A 26 -20.37 -14.99 21.98
C GLU A 26 -19.49 -13.99 21.20
N ALA A 27 -18.44 -14.46 20.54
CA ALA A 27 -17.48 -13.61 19.80
C ALA A 27 -17.85 -13.36 18.31
N LEU A 28 -18.99 -13.87 17.83
CA LEU A 28 -19.43 -13.71 16.43
C LEU A 28 -20.78 -12.96 16.34
N ARG A 29 -20.91 -11.84 17.02
CA ARG A 29 -22.04 -10.93 16.79
C ARG A 29 -21.57 -9.78 15.89
N PRO A 30 -22.05 -9.66 14.64
CA PRO A 30 -21.76 -8.49 13.83
C PRO A 30 -22.39 -7.24 14.45
N ALA A 31 -21.58 -6.19 14.58
CA ALA A 31 -21.98 -4.94 15.23
C ALA A 31 -22.92 -4.05 14.39
N ASN A 32 -23.18 -4.37 13.13
CA ASN A 32 -23.96 -3.51 12.23
C ASN A 32 -25.40 -4.04 12.02
N PRO A 33 -26.44 -3.25 12.36
CA PRO A 33 -27.85 -3.65 12.20
C PRO A 33 -28.28 -3.85 10.74
N MET A 34 -27.63 -3.24 9.77
CA MET A 34 -27.93 -3.42 8.34
C MET A 34 -27.57 -4.82 7.82
N ARG A 35 -26.45 -5.39 8.27
CA ARG A 35 -26.09 -6.79 7.96
C ARG A 35 -27.07 -7.80 8.53
N ARG A 36 -27.75 -7.48 9.64
CA ARG A 36 -28.79 -8.34 10.22
C ARG A 36 -30.07 -8.41 9.37
N ALA A 37 -30.40 -7.36 8.62
CA ALA A 37 -31.57 -7.34 7.75
C ALA A 37 -31.35 -8.23 6.51
N LEU A 38 -30.17 -8.21 5.91
CA LEU A 38 -29.84 -9.03 4.73
C LEU A 38 -29.84 -10.53 5.02
N LEU A 39 -29.37 -10.97 6.21
CA LEU A 39 -29.34 -12.38 6.60
C LEU A 39 -30.71 -12.95 7.01
N ARG A 40 -31.67 -12.10 7.39
CA ARG A 40 -33.03 -12.54 7.74
C ARG A 40 -33.99 -12.73 6.57
N HIS A 41 -33.69 -12.15 5.39
CA HIS A 41 -34.53 -12.26 4.20
C HIS A 41 -34.06 -13.32 3.19
N GLY A 42 -32.95 -13.99 3.43
CA GLY A 42 -32.37 -15.02 2.55
C GLY A 42 -32.84 -16.47 2.80
N LEU A 43 -33.71 -16.73 3.75
CA LEU A 43 -34.00 -18.12 4.20
C LEU A 43 -35.49 -18.50 4.26
N VAL A 44 -36.38 -17.82 3.55
CA VAL A 44 -37.77 -18.31 3.37
C VAL A 44 -38.24 -17.99 1.95
N GLY A 45 -38.37 -18.99 1.11
CA GLY A 45 -39.07 -18.84 -0.16
C GLY A 45 -38.72 -19.91 -1.17
N GLY A 46 -39.06 -21.15 -0.85
CA GLY A 46 -39.17 -22.21 -1.86
C GLY A 46 -40.51 -22.12 -2.59
N VAL A 47 -40.41 -22.27 -3.91
CA VAL A 47 -41.44 -22.73 -4.84
C VAL A 47 -42.71 -21.88 -5.01
N GLY A 48 -42.84 -21.28 -6.16
CA GLY A 48 -44.09 -20.71 -6.66
C GLY A 48 -43.90 -20.03 -8.03
N LEU A 49 -44.21 -20.78 -9.08
CA LEU A 49 -44.34 -20.29 -10.47
C LEU A 49 -45.27 -19.09 -10.54
N VAL A 50 -44.75 -17.92 -10.99
CA VAL A 50 -45.49 -16.99 -11.83
C VAL A 50 -44.49 -16.39 -12.84
N VAL A 51 -44.41 -17.06 -13.98
CA VAL A 51 -43.80 -16.52 -15.20
C VAL A 51 -44.89 -15.72 -15.91
N GLY A 52 -44.63 -14.51 -16.23
CA GLY A 52 -45.40 -13.78 -17.22
C GLY A 52 -45.76 -12.35 -16.81
N GLN A 53 -45.27 -11.42 -17.61
CA GLN A 53 -45.70 -10.03 -17.72
C GLN A 53 -45.01 -8.98 -16.86
N LEU A 54 -43.68 -8.78 -17.04
CA LEU A 54 -43.06 -7.46 -16.81
C LEU A 54 -41.74 -7.23 -17.60
N PHE A 55 -41.52 -7.97 -18.70
CA PHE A 55 -40.33 -7.76 -19.55
C PHE A 55 -40.67 -7.37 -21.01
N ALA A 56 -41.56 -6.43 -21.20
CA ALA A 56 -41.93 -5.98 -22.55
C ALA A 56 -42.00 -4.46 -22.80
N PRO A 57 -41.03 -3.64 -22.33
CA PRO A 57 -40.73 -2.49 -23.13
C PRO A 57 -39.24 -2.25 -23.50
N PHE A 58 -38.31 -3.16 -23.18
CA PHE A 58 -36.86 -2.93 -23.47
C PHE A 58 -36.36 -3.55 -24.79
N LEU A 59 -37.23 -4.13 -25.65
CA LEU A 59 -36.84 -4.76 -26.91
C LEU A 59 -37.36 -4.01 -28.17
N ARG A 60 -37.46 -2.68 -28.12
CA ARG A 60 -37.72 -1.87 -29.32
C ARG A 60 -36.85 -0.64 -29.36
N SER A 61 -35.56 -0.81 -29.61
CA SER A 61 -34.70 0.23 -30.16
C SER A 61 -33.34 -0.31 -30.63
N ALA A 62 -33.33 -1.40 -31.35
CA ALA A 62 -32.14 -1.87 -32.04
C ALA A 62 -32.45 -2.13 -33.49
N ALA A 63 -32.85 -1.07 -34.19
CA ALA A 63 -32.90 -1.04 -35.66
C ALA A 63 -32.90 0.44 -36.14
N ALA A 64 -31.74 1.05 -36.14
CA ALA A 64 -31.43 2.16 -37.03
C ALA A 64 -29.96 1.99 -37.42
N GLN A 65 -29.84 1.60 -38.69
CA GLN A 65 -28.57 1.38 -39.40
C GLN A 65 -27.84 2.69 -39.68
N GLY A 66 -26.49 2.57 -39.68
CA GLY A 66 -25.69 3.16 -40.75
C GLY A 66 -25.09 4.50 -40.45
N ALA A 67 -23.85 4.48 -40.16
CA ALA A 67 -22.78 5.15 -40.90
C ALA A 67 -21.48 4.98 -40.12
N MET A 68 -20.52 4.23 -40.67
CA MET A 68 -19.12 4.29 -40.23
C MET A 68 -18.65 5.72 -40.49
N ALA A 69 -18.39 6.45 -39.41
CA ALA A 69 -17.47 7.54 -39.39
C ALA A 69 -16.33 7.14 -38.46
N THR A 70 -15.17 6.88 -39.06
CA THR A 70 -13.90 6.78 -38.39
C THR A 70 -13.55 8.17 -37.87
N ASP A 71 -13.97 8.45 -36.65
CA ASP A 71 -13.44 9.55 -35.87
C ASP A 71 -12.97 8.96 -34.56
N HIS A 72 -11.64 8.81 -34.42
CA HIS A 72 -10.98 8.50 -33.18
C HIS A 72 -11.03 9.74 -32.27
N GLY A 73 -12.24 10.17 -31.95
CA GLY A 73 -12.49 11.12 -30.89
C GLY A 73 -12.20 10.47 -29.57
N VAL A 74 -11.20 11.00 -28.86
CA VAL A 74 -10.95 10.72 -27.45
C VAL A 74 -12.31 10.80 -26.73
N ALA A 75 -12.85 9.63 -26.37
CA ALA A 75 -14.06 9.57 -25.57
C ALA A 75 -13.82 10.39 -24.31
N ASN A 76 -14.57 11.46 -24.14
CA ASN A 76 -14.54 12.30 -22.96
C ASN A 76 -14.92 11.43 -21.75
N ILE A 77 -13.94 10.89 -21.04
CA ILE A 77 -14.10 10.09 -19.80
C ILE A 77 -14.87 10.90 -18.73
N HIS A 78 -14.93 12.23 -18.91
CA HIS A 78 -15.65 13.14 -18.00
C HIS A 78 -17.19 13.01 -18.01
N GLY A 79 -17.78 12.28 -18.94
CA GLY A 79 -19.25 12.20 -19.06
C GLY A 79 -19.94 11.11 -18.28
N SER A 80 -19.24 10.07 -17.85
CA SER A 80 -19.84 8.89 -17.20
C SER A 80 -19.65 8.82 -15.68
N MET A 81 -18.82 9.68 -15.08
CA MET A 81 -18.53 9.70 -13.65
C MET A 81 -19.39 10.67 -12.83
N GLN A 82 -20.52 11.15 -13.35
CA GLN A 82 -21.34 12.17 -12.68
C GLN A 82 -22.34 11.63 -11.65
N HIS A 83 -22.40 10.33 -11.38
CA HIS A 83 -23.29 9.78 -10.37
C HIS A 83 -22.51 9.22 -9.19
N GLU A 84 -22.63 9.89 -8.05
CA GLU A 84 -22.21 9.58 -6.68
C GLU A 84 -20.73 9.76 -6.28
N GLY A 85 -19.72 9.59 -7.17
CA GLY A 85 -18.32 9.96 -6.89
C GLY A 85 -17.90 11.35 -7.40
N GLY A 86 -18.84 12.14 -7.93
CA GLY A 86 -18.56 13.32 -8.75
C GLY A 86 -17.81 14.48 -8.10
N MET A 87 -17.79 14.58 -6.77
CA MET A 87 -17.06 15.66 -6.08
C MET A 87 -15.54 15.44 -6.06
N MET A 88 -15.05 14.20 -6.02
CA MET A 88 -13.61 13.90 -5.95
C MET A 88 -12.89 14.04 -7.30
N THR A 89 -13.62 13.99 -8.40
CA THR A 89 -13.05 14.10 -9.76
C THR A 89 -12.98 15.54 -10.27
N VAL A 90 -13.73 16.46 -9.68
CA VAL A 90 -13.80 17.88 -10.08
C VAL A 90 -12.85 18.72 -9.23
N GLY A 91 -12.08 19.60 -9.86
CA GLY A 91 -11.10 20.45 -9.19
C GLY A 91 -9.74 19.80 -8.98
N THR A 92 -8.85 20.51 -8.32
CA THR A 92 -7.49 20.07 -7.97
C THR A 92 -7.24 20.31 -6.49
N VAL A 93 -6.43 19.46 -5.87
CA VAL A 93 -5.92 19.64 -4.52
C VAL A 93 -4.84 20.72 -4.53
N ASP A 94 -4.73 21.47 -3.46
CA ASP A 94 -3.68 22.46 -3.25
C ASP A 94 -2.42 21.79 -2.67
N ASP A 95 -1.48 21.45 -3.56
CA ASP A 95 -0.21 20.80 -3.20
C ASP A 95 0.68 21.72 -2.32
N GLU A 96 0.61 23.04 -2.52
CA GLU A 96 1.39 23.99 -1.70
C GLU A 96 0.87 24.03 -0.27
N ARG A 97 -0.43 24.06 -0.07
CA ARG A 97 -1.07 23.93 1.24
C ARG A 97 -0.74 22.58 1.89
N ASN A 98 -0.81 21.50 1.12
CA ASN A 98 -0.43 20.17 1.59
C ASN A 98 1.06 20.09 1.94
N GLY A 99 1.93 20.91 1.31
CA GLY A 99 3.37 20.84 1.46
C GLY A 99 3.97 19.56 0.85
N PHE A 100 3.24 18.88 -0.03
CA PHE A 100 3.71 17.77 -0.84
C PHE A 100 2.88 17.66 -2.12
N ASP A 101 3.49 17.12 -3.16
CA ASP A 101 2.88 16.79 -4.44
C ASP A 101 2.87 15.27 -4.63
N PRO A 102 1.72 14.61 -4.83
CA PRO A 102 1.64 13.17 -5.10
C PRO A 102 2.52 12.72 -6.27
N THR A 103 2.70 13.57 -7.28
CA THR A 103 3.58 13.26 -8.42
C THR A 103 5.04 13.23 -8.01
N ALA A 104 5.48 14.16 -7.16
CA ALA A 104 6.83 14.15 -6.63
C ALA A 104 7.09 12.94 -5.73
N ILE A 105 6.09 12.50 -4.94
CA ILE A 105 6.19 11.32 -4.07
C ILE A 105 6.60 10.06 -4.85
N LEU A 106 6.18 9.93 -6.11
CA LEU A 106 6.52 8.77 -6.94
C LEU A 106 8.03 8.52 -7.06
N THR A 107 8.85 9.57 -6.99
CA THR A 107 10.29 9.51 -7.27
C THR A 107 11.17 10.24 -6.26
N ASP A 108 10.61 10.62 -5.12
CA ASP A 108 11.33 11.34 -4.07
C ASP A 108 12.00 10.34 -3.11
N TRP A 109 13.27 10.03 -3.40
CA TRP A 109 14.09 9.11 -2.62
C TRP A 109 14.93 9.86 -1.59
N ASP A 110 14.68 9.63 -0.30
CA ASP A 110 15.58 10.05 0.76
C ASP A 110 16.69 8.99 0.92
N THR A 111 17.91 9.34 0.55
CA THR A 111 19.09 8.48 0.66
C THR A 111 19.89 8.71 1.94
N GLY A 112 19.42 9.62 2.79
CA GLY A 112 20.07 10.00 4.04
C GLY A 112 21.40 10.73 3.85
N THR A 113 21.98 11.16 4.95
CA THR A 113 23.37 11.63 5.02
C THR A 113 24.29 10.43 5.17
N THR A 114 25.34 10.33 4.37
CA THR A 114 26.25 9.18 4.38
C THR A 114 27.59 9.48 4.99
N SER A 115 28.11 8.53 5.75
CA SER A 115 29.49 8.52 6.26
C SER A 115 30.06 7.08 6.23
N ARG A 116 31.38 6.91 6.44
CA ARG A 116 31.98 5.58 6.49
C ARG A 116 32.30 5.19 7.93
N LEU A 117 31.90 3.98 8.28
CA LEU A 117 32.26 3.34 9.52
C LEU A 117 33.70 2.81 9.47
N PRO A 118 34.35 2.55 10.65
CA PRO A 118 35.73 2.00 10.69
C PRO A 118 35.86 0.62 9.99
N ASP A 119 34.78 -0.14 9.89
CA ASP A 119 34.74 -1.43 9.19
C ASP A 119 34.55 -1.30 7.66
N GLY A 120 34.47 -0.05 7.15
CA GLY A 120 34.35 0.27 5.73
C GLY A 120 32.91 0.36 5.23
N ARG A 121 31.91 -0.09 5.98
CA ARG A 121 30.49 0.01 5.60
C ARG A 121 30.02 1.48 5.54
N LEU A 122 28.98 1.75 4.76
CA LEU A 122 28.31 3.04 4.79
C LEU A 122 27.37 3.08 6.01
N LEU A 123 27.41 4.20 6.72
CA LEU A 123 26.37 4.62 7.63
C LEU A 123 25.47 5.60 6.88
N ARG A 124 24.14 5.36 6.93
CA ARG A 124 23.12 6.29 6.45
C ARG A 124 22.30 6.80 7.61
N GLU A 125 22.23 8.12 7.73
CA GLU A 125 21.50 8.81 8.79
C GLU A 125 20.30 9.54 8.19
N PHE A 126 19.12 9.21 8.69
CA PHE A 126 17.85 9.82 8.30
C PHE A 126 17.28 10.63 9.46
N ARG A 127 16.53 11.69 9.15
CA ARG A 127 15.81 12.49 10.14
C ARG A 127 14.31 12.37 9.91
N MET A 128 13.59 11.98 10.96
CA MET A 128 12.14 11.75 10.90
C MET A 128 11.48 12.50 12.05
N VAL A 129 10.43 13.26 11.72
CA VAL A 129 9.62 13.97 12.72
C VAL A 129 8.17 13.59 12.54
N ALA A 130 7.50 13.13 13.62
CA ALA A 130 6.05 12.99 13.60
C ALA A 130 5.41 14.37 13.89
N ILE A 131 4.41 14.76 13.10
CA ILE A 131 3.65 16.00 13.27
C ILE A 131 2.19 15.80 12.92
N ASP A 132 1.30 16.47 13.69
CA ASP A 132 -0.12 16.54 13.36
C ASP A 132 -0.31 17.58 12.24
N LYS A 133 -1.10 17.24 11.22
CA LYS A 133 -1.34 18.13 10.10
C LYS A 133 -2.68 17.83 9.43
N GLU A 134 -3.42 18.86 9.07
CA GLU A 134 -4.55 18.73 8.16
C GLU A 134 -4.04 18.70 6.72
N ILE A 135 -4.49 17.69 5.95
CA ILE A 135 -4.15 17.51 4.54
C ILE A 135 -5.43 17.44 3.69
N GLU A 136 -5.36 17.88 2.44
CA GLU A 136 -6.43 17.77 1.47
C GLU A 136 -6.23 16.47 0.66
N ILE A 137 -7.16 15.51 0.81
CA ILE A 137 -7.07 14.19 0.18
C ILE A 137 -7.88 14.07 -1.11
N ALA A 138 -8.83 14.99 -1.30
CA ALA A 138 -9.58 15.20 -2.52
C ALA A 138 -9.99 16.67 -2.56
N PRO A 139 -10.38 17.27 -3.71
CA PRO A 139 -10.74 18.68 -3.80
C PRO A 139 -11.79 19.09 -2.76
N GLY A 140 -11.40 19.97 -1.82
CA GLY A 140 -12.25 20.44 -0.74
C GLY A 140 -12.51 19.45 0.40
N LEU A 141 -11.90 18.26 0.37
CA LEU A 141 -12.01 17.26 1.43
C LEU A 141 -10.71 17.19 2.25
N PHE A 142 -10.81 17.58 3.52
CA PHE A 142 -9.68 17.67 4.42
C PHE A 142 -9.68 16.54 5.43
N PHE A 143 -8.49 16.02 5.73
CA PHE A 143 -8.28 14.93 6.67
C PHE A 143 -7.27 15.32 7.75
N PRO A 144 -7.60 15.14 9.05
CA PRO A 144 -6.70 15.47 10.16
C PRO A 144 -5.67 14.35 10.32
N ALA A 145 -4.58 14.40 9.55
CA ALA A 145 -3.54 13.39 9.49
C ALA A 145 -2.53 13.49 10.65
N TRP A 146 -1.89 12.37 10.94
CA TRP A 146 -0.60 12.29 11.61
C TRP A 146 0.45 11.91 10.58
N THR A 147 1.53 12.65 10.51
CA THR A 147 2.44 12.56 9.38
C THR A 147 3.87 12.31 9.83
N TYR A 148 4.66 11.62 9.01
CA TYR A 148 6.12 11.69 9.09
C TYR A 148 6.63 12.78 8.13
N ASN A 149 7.39 13.73 8.66
CA ASN A 149 7.96 14.88 7.93
C ASN A 149 6.91 15.70 7.16
N GLY A 150 5.67 15.81 7.72
CA GLY A 150 4.61 16.67 7.21
C GLY A 150 3.91 16.19 5.95
N ARG A 151 4.06 14.91 5.57
CA ARG A 151 3.43 14.32 4.38
C ARG A 151 2.92 12.91 4.65
N VAL A 152 2.00 12.46 3.81
CA VAL A 152 1.46 11.10 3.73
C VAL A 152 1.57 10.63 2.27
N PRO A 153 2.16 9.45 1.98
CA PRO A 153 3.01 8.70 2.89
C PRO A 153 4.22 9.51 3.33
N GLY A 154 4.86 9.11 4.42
CA GLY A 154 6.14 9.66 4.87
C GLY A 154 7.25 9.48 3.82
N PRO A 155 8.46 10.02 4.05
CA PRO A 155 9.59 9.92 3.11
C PRO A 155 9.86 8.48 2.68
N THR A 156 10.15 8.27 1.40
CA THR A 156 10.67 6.99 0.93
C THR A 156 12.15 6.91 1.22
N LEU A 157 12.50 6.16 2.27
CA LEU A 157 13.90 5.95 2.63
C LEU A 157 14.53 4.95 1.67
N ARG A 158 15.79 5.16 1.28
CA ARG A 158 16.51 4.26 0.39
C ARG A 158 17.95 4.00 0.85
N ALA A 159 18.34 2.74 0.92
CA ALA A 159 19.67 2.28 1.30
C ALA A 159 20.12 1.13 0.38
N THR A 160 21.38 0.73 0.52
CA THR A 160 21.92 -0.46 -0.13
C THR A 160 22.06 -1.59 0.90
N GLU A 161 21.90 -2.80 0.48
CA GLU A 161 22.03 -3.99 1.31
C GLU A 161 23.36 -4.03 2.06
N GLY A 162 23.31 -4.13 3.39
CA GLY A 162 24.48 -4.11 4.26
C GLY A 162 24.90 -2.74 4.78
N ASP A 163 24.28 -1.66 4.32
CA ASP A 163 24.47 -0.34 4.95
C ASP A 163 24.04 -0.39 6.43
N ARG A 164 24.75 0.37 7.27
CA ARG A 164 24.27 0.67 8.63
C ARG A 164 23.30 1.84 8.54
N VAL A 165 22.13 1.70 9.15
CA VAL A 165 21.07 2.72 9.13
C VAL A 165 20.86 3.26 10.53
N GLN A 166 20.76 4.58 10.64
CA GLN A 166 20.27 5.30 11.80
C GLN A 166 19.11 6.21 11.40
N VAL A 167 17.98 6.09 12.08
CA VAL A 167 16.83 6.96 11.90
C VAL A 167 16.63 7.77 13.19
N HIS A 168 16.99 9.04 13.14
CA HIS A 168 16.81 9.98 14.24
C HIS A 168 15.38 10.48 14.25
N PHE A 169 14.55 9.85 15.09
CA PHE A 169 13.15 10.16 15.22
C PHE A 169 12.88 11.15 16.34
N THR A 170 12.06 12.16 16.05
CA THR A 170 11.54 13.10 17.04
C THR A 170 10.03 13.09 16.98
N ASN A 171 9.37 12.92 18.11
CA ASN A 171 7.92 13.06 18.19
C ASN A 171 7.54 14.52 18.45
N GLY A 172 7.18 15.25 17.40
CA GLY A 172 6.65 16.62 17.45
C GLY A 172 5.11 16.66 17.42
N GLY A 173 4.45 15.51 17.44
CA GLY A 173 2.98 15.40 17.46
C GLY A 173 2.39 15.53 18.86
N SER A 174 1.05 15.46 18.94
CA SER A 174 0.30 15.56 20.20
C SER A 174 0.06 14.23 20.91
N HIS A 175 0.41 13.11 20.28
CA HIS A 175 0.19 11.74 20.76
C HIS A 175 1.52 10.97 20.84
N PRO A 176 1.59 9.88 21.64
CA PRO A 176 2.72 8.97 21.61
C PRO A 176 2.86 8.32 20.22
N HIS A 177 4.07 8.30 19.67
CA HIS A 177 4.36 7.71 18.36
C HIS A 177 5.58 6.80 18.41
N THR A 178 5.77 5.97 17.40
CA THR A 178 6.95 5.11 17.19
C THR A 178 7.27 5.04 15.70
N ILE A 179 8.37 4.37 15.36
CA ILE A 179 8.58 3.81 14.01
C ILE A 179 8.91 2.33 14.15
N HIS A 180 8.11 1.49 13.53
CA HIS A 180 8.35 0.06 13.36
C HIS A 180 8.75 -0.21 11.91
N PHE A 181 9.95 -0.78 11.71
CA PHE A 181 10.46 -1.16 10.40
C PHE A 181 10.23 -2.65 10.17
N HIS A 182 9.50 -3.03 9.13
CA HIS A 182 9.18 -4.43 8.90
C HIS A 182 10.41 -5.27 8.60
N GLY A 183 10.73 -6.23 9.50
CA GLY A 183 11.61 -7.36 9.23
C GLY A 183 13.12 -7.11 9.25
N ILE A 184 13.60 -5.93 9.62
CA ILE A 184 15.02 -5.54 9.49
C ILE A 184 15.68 -5.00 10.78
N HIS A 185 15.04 -5.12 11.92
CA HIS A 185 15.52 -4.54 13.18
C HIS A 185 15.76 -5.62 14.26
N SER A 186 16.53 -5.27 15.30
CA SER A 186 16.63 -6.06 16.52
C SER A 186 15.39 -5.86 17.41
N ALA A 187 15.19 -6.78 18.37
CA ALA A 187 14.05 -6.70 19.30
C ALA A 187 13.98 -5.38 20.09
N TYR A 188 15.11 -4.74 20.38
CA TYR A 188 15.13 -3.45 21.09
C TYR A 188 14.67 -2.28 20.18
N MET A 189 14.85 -2.40 18.87
CA MET A 189 14.52 -1.39 17.85
C MET A 189 13.14 -1.60 17.23
N ASP A 190 12.31 -2.47 17.81
CA ASP A 190 11.02 -2.89 17.25
C ASP A 190 10.01 -1.72 17.10
N GLY A 191 10.06 -0.74 18.00
CA GLY A 191 9.12 0.40 17.94
C GLY A 191 7.70 0.04 18.35
N VAL A 192 7.50 -1.05 19.07
CA VAL A 192 6.21 -1.53 19.56
C VAL A 192 5.98 -1.08 20.99
N ALA A 193 4.75 -0.69 21.33
CA ALA A 193 4.38 -0.32 22.69
C ALA A 193 4.65 -1.49 23.67
N GLY A 194 5.42 -1.21 24.71
CA GLY A 194 5.76 -2.21 25.74
C GLY A 194 6.91 -3.15 25.40
N LEU A 195 7.53 -3.03 24.21
CA LEU A 195 8.72 -3.77 23.80
C LEU A 195 9.88 -2.82 23.49
N GLY A 196 11.12 -3.26 23.75
CA GLY A 196 12.32 -2.48 23.49
C GLY A 196 12.26 -1.09 24.14
N ARG A 197 12.49 -0.02 23.34
CA ARG A 197 12.31 1.38 23.80
C ARG A 197 10.84 1.72 24.05
N GLY A 198 9.92 1.05 23.38
CA GLY A 198 8.50 1.35 23.45
C GLY A 198 8.13 2.66 22.73
N VAL A 199 7.07 3.32 23.22
CA VAL A 199 6.57 4.56 22.64
C VAL A 199 7.47 5.75 22.94
N ILE A 200 7.53 6.69 22.02
CA ILE A 200 8.23 7.99 22.15
C ILE A 200 7.16 9.03 22.45
N MET A 201 7.24 9.67 23.60
CA MET A 201 6.25 10.67 24.02
C MET A 201 6.42 11.97 23.25
N PRO A 202 5.37 12.84 23.19
CA PRO A 202 5.49 14.18 22.63
C PRO A 202 6.71 14.95 23.17
N GLY A 203 7.53 15.48 22.27
CA GLY A 203 8.78 16.19 22.59
C GLY A 203 10.00 15.30 22.80
N GLU A 204 9.84 13.98 22.88
CA GLU A 204 10.97 13.04 23.01
C GLU A 204 11.56 12.68 21.64
N SER A 205 12.80 12.18 21.68
CA SER A 205 13.52 11.63 20.52
C SER A 205 14.09 10.26 20.81
N PHE A 206 14.28 9.47 19.74
CA PHE A 206 14.95 8.18 19.79
C PHE A 206 15.65 7.91 18.45
N THR A 207 16.77 7.19 18.47
CA THR A 207 17.45 6.75 17.26
C THR A 207 17.24 5.24 17.08
N TYR A 208 16.53 4.89 16.01
CA TYR A 208 16.45 3.52 15.54
C TYR A 208 17.70 3.19 14.75
N GLU A 209 18.29 2.01 15.02
CA GLU A 209 19.56 1.59 14.43
C GLU A 209 19.53 0.12 14.06
N PHE A 210 19.85 -0.20 12.80
CA PHE A 210 19.86 -1.56 12.27
C PHE A 210 20.72 -1.64 11.00
N ASP A 211 21.01 -2.85 10.54
CA ASP A 211 21.62 -3.09 9.23
C ASP A 211 20.51 -3.24 8.17
N ALA A 212 20.70 -2.64 7.01
CA ALA A 212 19.77 -2.76 5.89
C ALA A 212 19.84 -4.17 5.26
N LEU A 213 19.20 -5.14 5.88
CA LEU A 213 19.18 -6.55 5.49
C LEU A 213 17.82 -7.19 5.79
N PRO A 214 17.25 -7.97 4.86
CA PRO A 214 17.68 -8.19 3.48
C PRO A 214 17.33 -7.01 2.56
N PHE A 215 17.82 -7.04 1.31
CA PHE A 215 17.32 -6.15 0.27
C PHE A 215 15.82 -6.38 0.02
N GLY A 216 15.12 -5.36 -0.51
CA GLY A 216 13.70 -5.47 -0.83
C GLY A 216 12.93 -4.16 -0.76
N CYS A 217 11.62 -4.29 -0.93
CA CYS A 217 10.64 -3.26 -0.68
C CYS A 217 10.11 -3.42 0.74
N HIS A 218 10.55 -2.59 1.67
CA HIS A 218 10.13 -2.65 3.06
C HIS A 218 9.15 -1.53 3.38
N LEU A 219 8.40 -1.72 4.47
CA LEU A 219 7.42 -0.80 5.02
C LEU A 219 7.90 -0.35 6.41
N TYR A 220 7.70 0.90 6.74
CA TYR A 220 7.73 1.38 8.11
C TYR A 220 6.41 2.06 8.47
N HIS A 221 5.98 1.95 9.74
CA HIS A 221 4.79 2.61 10.25
C HIS A 221 4.85 2.81 11.76
N CYS A 222 3.96 3.65 12.28
CA CYS A 222 3.79 3.77 13.72
C CYS A 222 3.12 2.53 14.29
N HIS A 223 3.63 2.02 15.41
CA HIS A 223 3.07 0.85 16.11
C HIS A 223 2.62 1.20 17.55
N ALA A 224 2.30 2.47 17.80
CA ALA A 224 1.66 2.89 19.05
C ALA A 224 0.18 2.44 19.06
N ILE A 225 -0.41 2.34 20.27
CA ILE A 225 -1.79 1.90 20.44
C ILE A 225 -2.72 3.12 20.57
N PRO A 226 -3.90 3.10 19.90
CA PRO A 226 -4.51 2.05 19.08
C PRO A 226 -3.90 1.99 17.68
N LEU A 227 -3.34 0.83 17.32
CA LEU A 227 -2.52 0.63 16.11
C LEU A 227 -3.25 1.07 14.83
N LYS A 228 -4.50 0.61 14.63
CA LYS A 228 -5.30 0.93 13.45
C LYS A 228 -5.43 2.44 13.23
N ARG A 229 -5.58 3.23 14.30
CA ARG A 229 -5.69 4.68 14.21
C ARG A 229 -4.39 5.33 13.75
N HIS A 230 -3.24 4.84 14.21
CA HIS A 230 -1.94 5.41 13.85
C HIS A 230 -1.60 5.17 12.38
N ILE A 231 -1.92 3.99 11.84
CA ILE A 231 -1.77 3.68 10.43
C ILE A 231 -2.77 4.48 9.60
N HIS A 232 -4.05 4.38 9.91
CA HIS A 232 -5.13 5.09 9.21
C HIS A 232 -4.87 6.60 9.11
N LYS A 233 -4.32 7.21 10.17
CA LYS A 233 -3.99 8.65 10.21
C LYS A 233 -2.81 9.05 9.33
N GLY A 234 -2.04 8.13 8.76
CA GLY A 234 -0.99 8.44 7.77
C GLY A 234 0.45 8.19 8.22
N LEU A 235 0.67 7.60 9.40
CA LEU A 235 2.02 7.33 9.91
C LEU A 235 2.61 6.06 9.32
N TYR A 236 2.97 6.10 8.03
CA TYR A 236 3.63 5.03 7.29
C TYR A 236 4.45 5.57 6.13
N GLY A 237 5.34 4.73 5.60
CA GLY A 237 6.11 5.02 4.39
C GLY A 237 6.93 3.82 3.92
N ALA A 238 7.58 3.98 2.78
CA ALA A 238 8.41 2.97 2.16
C ALA A 238 9.87 3.06 2.62
N PHE A 239 10.51 1.90 2.78
CA PHE A 239 11.95 1.80 2.92
C PHE A 239 12.48 0.80 1.90
N ILE A 240 13.18 1.30 0.89
CA ILE A 240 13.74 0.50 -0.19
C ILE A 240 15.19 0.18 0.13
N VAL A 241 15.51 -1.11 0.07
CA VAL A 241 16.88 -1.59 0.20
C VAL A 241 17.29 -2.23 -1.12
N ASP A 242 18.21 -1.58 -1.83
CA ASP A 242 18.73 -2.11 -3.08
C ASP A 242 19.69 -3.29 -2.81
N PRO A 243 19.66 -4.35 -3.61
CA PRO A 243 20.59 -5.46 -3.46
C PRO A 243 22.04 -5.03 -3.74
N ASP A 244 22.98 -5.55 -2.96
CA ASP A 244 24.40 -5.37 -3.20
C ASP A 244 24.93 -6.46 -4.16
N PRO A 245 25.46 -6.11 -5.34
CA PRO A 245 25.99 -7.08 -6.30
C PRO A 245 27.14 -7.95 -5.77
N GLU A 246 27.91 -7.44 -4.78
CA GLU A 246 29.01 -8.20 -4.17
C GLU A 246 28.49 -9.35 -3.28
N ARG A 247 27.27 -9.21 -2.78
CA ARG A 247 26.57 -10.26 -2.00
C ARG A 247 25.85 -11.28 -2.90
N HIS A 248 25.67 -10.98 -4.17
CA HIS A 248 24.95 -11.79 -5.16
C HIS A 248 25.80 -12.01 -6.43
N PRO A 249 27.01 -12.58 -6.31
CA PRO A 249 27.94 -12.63 -7.45
C PRO A 249 27.42 -13.43 -8.64
N GLU A 250 26.60 -14.45 -8.41
CA GLU A 250 25.94 -15.27 -9.46
C GLU A 250 24.83 -14.52 -10.20
N ARG A 251 24.35 -13.42 -9.67
CA ARG A 251 23.26 -12.57 -10.19
C ARG A 251 23.63 -11.08 -10.14
N ALA A 252 24.93 -10.76 -10.15
CA ALA A 252 25.43 -9.41 -9.95
C ALA A 252 24.89 -8.40 -10.96
N GLU A 253 24.63 -8.79 -12.20
CA GLU A 253 24.05 -7.91 -13.22
C GLU A 253 22.62 -7.49 -12.85
N VAL A 254 21.79 -8.45 -12.41
CA VAL A 254 20.41 -8.17 -11.97
C VAL A 254 20.43 -7.32 -10.70
N ALA A 255 21.33 -7.60 -9.76
CA ALA A 255 21.50 -6.81 -8.57
C ALA A 255 21.87 -5.35 -8.88
N ARG A 256 22.83 -5.12 -9.78
CA ARG A 256 23.25 -3.77 -10.20
C ARG A 256 22.12 -2.95 -10.81
N SER A 257 21.21 -3.57 -11.54
CA SER A 257 20.08 -2.86 -12.13
C SER A 257 19.16 -2.20 -11.09
N ARG A 258 19.29 -2.57 -9.83
CA ARG A 258 18.51 -2.07 -8.70
C ARG A 258 19.31 -1.18 -7.74
N LEU A 259 20.62 -1.01 -7.97
CA LEU A 259 21.45 -0.15 -7.13
C LEU A 259 21.23 1.33 -7.43
N LEU A 260 21.04 2.11 -6.37
CA LEU A 260 20.94 3.56 -6.45
C LEU A 260 22.21 4.16 -7.05
N GLY A 261 22.06 4.98 -8.11
CA GLY A 261 23.15 5.66 -8.79
C GLY A 261 23.99 4.80 -9.73
N ALA A 262 23.72 3.49 -9.83
CA ALA A 262 24.35 2.67 -10.86
C ALA A 262 23.82 3.01 -12.25
N PRO A 263 24.66 2.97 -13.32
CA PRO A 263 24.19 3.25 -14.67
C PRO A 263 23.02 2.35 -15.11
N GLU A 264 23.02 1.12 -14.66
CA GLU A 264 21.96 0.14 -14.94
C GLU A 264 20.62 0.53 -14.30
N ASN A 265 20.62 1.20 -13.16
CA ASN A 265 19.39 1.72 -12.52
C ASN A 265 18.74 2.81 -13.37
N ALA A 266 19.52 3.58 -14.13
CA ALA A 266 18.97 4.62 -15.00
C ALA A 266 18.08 4.06 -16.12
N ARG A 267 18.12 2.74 -16.38
CA ARG A 267 17.24 2.08 -17.35
C ARG A 267 15.80 2.06 -16.90
N PHE A 268 15.55 1.85 -15.60
CA PHE A 268 14.21 1.77 -15.07
C PHE A 268 13.62 3.14 -14.77
N GLN A 269 12.35 3.26 -15.03
CA GLN A 269 11.53 4.33 -14.47
C GLN A 269 10.97 3.80 -13.17
N GLU A 270 11.54 4.21 -12.04
CA GLU A 270 11.21 3.70 -10.73
C GLU A 270 10.15 4.58 -10.07
N LEU A 271 9.09 3.96 -9.54
CA LEU A 271 7.95 4.64 -8.93
C LEU A 271 7.62 4.00 -7.58
N VAL A 272 7.35 4.81 -6.56
CA VAL A 272 6.78 4.34 -5.30
C VAL A 272 5.29 4.61 -5.27
N MET A 273 4.52 3.58 -4.97
CA MET A 273 3.07 3.64 -4.86
C MET A 273 2.62 3.02 -3.54
N VAL A 274 2.03 3.84 -2.68
CA VAL A 274 1.46 3.40 -1.42
C VAL A 274 -0.06 3.48 -1.53
N MET A 275 -0.71 2.32 -1.51
CA MET A 275 -2.16 2.21 -1.51
C MET A 275 -2.69 2.45 -0.10
N ASN A 276 -3.60 3.38 0.05
CA ASN A 276 -4.17 3.76 1.33
C ASN A 276 -5.66 4.11 1.21
N GLY A 277 -6.36 4.12 2.35
CA GLY A 277 -7.75 4.51 2.48
C GLY A 277 -7.91 5.55 3.58
N PHE A 278 -9.00 6.31 3.53
CA PHE A 278 -9.36 7.32 4.52
C PHE A 278 -10.81 7.14 4.93
N ASP A 279 -11.01 6.84 6.20
CA ASP A 279 -12.27 6.92 6.92
C ASP A 279 -12.42 8.37 7.41
N THR A 280 -13.19 9.18 6.69
CA THR A 280 -13.32 10.61 6.92
C THR A 280 -14.36 10.96 7.98
N ASN A 281 -15.24 10.03 8.29
CA ASN A 281 -16.30 10.17 9.30
C ASN A 281 -16.01 9.39 10.60
N PHE A 282 -14.92 8.60 10.62
CA PHE A 282 -14.42 7.84 11.77
C PHE A 282 -15.37 6.74 12.27
N ASP A 283 -16.02 6.03 11.35
CA ASP A 283 -16.91 4.90 11.64
C ASP A 283 -16.30 3.51 11.35
N ASP A 284 -14.99 3.46 11.04
CA ASP A 284 -14.22 2.28 10.70
C ASP A 284 -14.52 1.73 9.26
N GLU A 285 -15.03 2.60 8.35
CA GLU A 285 -15.20 2.32 6.92
C GLU A 285 -14.50 3.44 6.10
N ASN A 286 -13.90 3.12 4.94
CA ASN A 286 -13.22 4.13 4.13
C ASN A 286 -14.18 4.76 3.11
N GLU A 287 -14.21 6.10 3.03
CA GLU A 287 -14.91 6.84 1.97
C GLU A 287 -14.00 7.24 0.81
N VAL A 288 -12.69 7.21 1.02
CA VAL A 288 -11.71 7.59 -0.01
C VAL A 288 -10.61 6.55 -0.08
N TYR A 289 -10.27 6.14 -1.30
CA TYR A 289 -9.09 5.32 -1.57
C TYR A 289 -8.13 6.08 -2.46
N ALA A 290 -6.84 5.85 -2.28
CA ALA A 290 -5.86 6.57 -3.05
C ALA A 290 -4.56 5.77 -3.22
N VAL A 291 -3.74 6.23 -4.16
CA VAL A 291 -2.31 5.97 -4.19
C VAL A 291 -1.60 7.28 -3.87
N ASN A 292 -0.68 7.22 -2.91
CA ASN A 292 0.06 8.39 -2.45
C ASN A 292 -0.86 9.55 -2.04
N THR A 293 -1.93 9.23 -1.28
CA THR A 293 -2.78 10.14 -0.51
C THR A 293 -3.92 10.82 -1.27
N VAL A 294 -3.70 11.33 -2.47
CA VAL A 294 -4.73 12.13 -3.14
C VAL A 294 -5.56 11.29 -4.10
N ALA A 295 -6.88 11.28 -3.87
CA ALA A 295 -7.82 10.56 -4.72
C ALA A 295 -7.74 11.04 -6.18
N HIS A 296 -7.69 10.09 -7.11
CA HIS A 296 -7.60 10.33 -8.55
C HIS A 296 -6.42 11.22 -8.99
N ALA A 297 -5.36 11.36 -8.19
CA ALA A 297 -4.23 12.25 -8.51
C ALA A 297 -3.67 11.97 -9.90
N TYR A 298 -3.47 10.70 -10.23
CA TYR A 298 -2.85 10.30 -11.50
C TYR A 298 -3.86 10.08 -12.65
N MET A 299 -5.15 10.26 -12.41
CA MET A 299 -6.15 10.52 -13.47
C MET A 299 -6.05 11.95 -13.97
N LYS A 300 -5.86 12.91 -13.05
CA LYS A 300 -5.77 14.35 -13.34
C LYS A 300 -4.39 14.75 -13.85
N ARG A 301 -3.35 14.08 -13.36
CA ARG A 301 -1.94 14.26 -13.73
C ARG A 301 -1.34 12.91 -14.10
N PRO A 302 -1.60 12.38 -15.33
CA PRO A 302 -1.12 11.08 -15.76
C PRO A 302 0.38 10.91 -15.55
N ILE A 303 0.80 9.72 -15.14
CA ILE A 303 2.21 9.41 -14.94
C ILE A 303 2.85 9.17 -16.31
N ARG A 304 3.78 10.04 -16.68
CA ARG A 304 4.48 9.93 -17.95
C ARG A 304 5.47 8.77 -17.93
N ILE A 305 5.37 7.88 -18.91
CA ILE A 305 6.22 6.71 -19.11
C ILE A 305 6.90 6.81 -20.48
N GLU A 306 8.22 6.73 -20.51
CA GLU A 306 8.98 6.58 -21.75
C GLU A 306 8.87 5.13 -22.22
N ARG A 307 8.29 4.92 -23.42
CA ARG A 307 7.90 3.61 -23.94
C ARG A 307 9.01 2.55 -23.89
N ASP A 308 10.22 2.95 -24.27
CA ASP A 308 11.33 2.02 -24.44
C ASP A 308 12.16 1.81 -23.15
N ARG A 309 11.74 2.43 -22.04
CA ARG A 309 12.34 2.22 -20.73
C ARG A 309 11.46 1.32 -19.87
N PRO A 310 12.02 0.27 -19.25
CA PRO A 310 11.25 -0.56 -18.34
C PRO A 310 10.79 0.25 -17.11
N VAL A 311 9.65 -0.14 -16.57
CA VAL A 311 9.04 0.45 -15.38
C VAL A 311 9.21 -0.49 -14.20
N ARG A 312 9.52 0.07 -13.03
CA ARG A 312 9.55 -0.62 -11.74
C ARG A 312 8.67 0.13 -10.75
N ILE A 313 7.71 -0.56 -10.19
CA ILE A 313 6.85 -0.01 -9.14
C ILE A 313 7.14 -0.72 -7.82
N TYR A 314 7.47 0.04 -6.81
CA TYR A 314 7.49 -0.40 -5.42
C TYR A 314 6.09 -0.16 -4.86
N LEU A 315 5.29 -1.23 -4.79
CA LEU A 315 3.88 -1.18 -4.39
C LEU A 315 3.72 -1.65 -2.95
N ILE A 316 3.04 -0.86 -2.14
CA ILE A 316 2.81 -1.13 -0.72
C ILE A 316 1.33 -0.94 -0.42
N ASN A 317 0.71 -1.89 0.31
CA ASN A 317 -0.65 -1.74 0.80
C ASN A 317 -0.67 -1.43 2.30
N VAL A 318 -1.21 -0.29 2.66
CA VAL A 318 -1.46 0.15 4.05
C VAL A 318 -2.92 0.54 4.28
N THR A 319 -3.81 0.09 3.39
CA THR A 319 -5.25 0.35 3.53
C THR A 319 -5.74 -0.27 4.83
N GLU A 320 -6.20 0.56 5.77
CA GLU A 320 -6.83 0.13 7.02
C GLU A 320 -8.32 -0.10 6.76
N PHE A 321 -8.98 -0.86 7.61
CA PHE A 321 -10.40 -1.25 7.58
C PHE A 321 -10.78 -2.23 6.46
N ASP A 322 -10.00 -2.37 5.40
CA ASP A 322 -10.18 -3.34 4.33
C ASP A 322 -9.07 -4.40 4.37
N PRO A 323 -9.44 -5.71 4.35
CA PRO A 323 -8.45 -6.78 4.52
C PRO A 323 -7.50 -6.92 3.34
N ILE A 324 -7.89 -6.45 2.15
CA ILE A 324 -7.15 -6.58 0.90
C ILE A 324 -7.34 -5.35 0.01
N ASN A 325 -6.31 -5.06 -0.78
CA ASN A 325 -6.36 -4.13 -1.91
C ASN A 325 -5.71 -4.79 -3.12
N SER A 326 -5.85 -4.23 -4.31
CA SER A 326 -5.29 -4.81 -5.52
C SER A 326 -4.69 -3.76 -6.44
N PHE A 327 -3.89 -4.22 -7.39
CA PHE A 327 -3.37 -3.45 -8.49
C PHE A 327 -3.64 -4.22 -9.78
N HIS A 328 -4.33 -3.60 -10.74
CA HIS A 328 -4.58 -4.13 -12.07
C HIS A 328 -4.05 -3.17 -13.13
N LEU A 329 -3.34 -3.70 -14.14
CA LEU A 329 -2.81 -2.96 -15.27
C LEU A 329 -3.55 -3.32 -16.55
N HIS A 330 -4.09 -2.32 -17.24
CA HIS A 330 -4.74 -2.53 -18.54
C HIS A 330 -3.74 -2.77 -19.66
N ALA A 331 -4.10 -3.64 -20.58
CA ALA A 331 -3.41 -3.95 -21.84
C ALA A 331 -2.00 -4.51 -21.71
N ASN A 332 -1.43 -4.60 -20.52
CA ASN A 332 -0.07 -5.09 -20.30
C ASN A 332 -0.01 -6.06 -19.13
N PHE A 333 1.09 -6.77 -19.01
CA PHE A 333 1.39 -7.70 -17.93
C PHE A 333 2.67 -7.27 -17.24
N PHE A 334 2.85 -7.69 -15.98
CA PHE A 334 4.05 -7.45 -15.20
C PHE A 334 4.55 -8.72 -14.52
N ASP A 335 5.83 -8.72 -14.19
CA ASP A 335 6.43 -9.66 -13.26
C ASP A 335 6.36 -9.08 -11.85
N TYR A 336 6.00 -9.91 -10.87
CA TYR A 336 5.84 -9.51 -9.48
C TYR A 336 6.83 -10.21 -8.56
N TYR A 337 7.50 -9.44 -7.71
CA TYR A 337 8.43 -9.91 -6.68
C TYR A 337 7.80 -9.64 -5.32
N ASP A 338 7.31 -10.68 -4.65
CA ASP A 338 6.69 -10.53 -3.33
C ASP A 338 7.74 -10.04 -2.32
N HIS A 339 7.42 -8.99 -1.58
CA HIS A 339 8.33 -8.23 -0.71
C HIS A 339 9.58 -7.66 -1.41
N GLY A 340 9.84 -7.99 -2.66
CA GLY A 340 11.03 -7.57 -3.40
C GLY A 340 12.34 -8.15 -2.88
N THR A 341 12.29 -9.17 -2.02
CA THR A 341 13.46 -9.78 -1.35
C THR A 341 14.14 -10.88 -2.16
N THR A 342 13.73 -11.05 -3.41
CA THR A 342 14.34 -11.99 -4.35
C THR A 342 14.76 -11.31 -5.65
N LEU A 343 15.76 -11.85 -6.33
CA LEU A 343 16.17 -11.44 -7.69
C LEU A 343 15.43 -12.21 -8.79
N THR A 344 14.45 -13.04 -8.42
CA THR A 344 13.61 -13.80 -9.34
C THR A 344 12.15 -13.49 -9.02
N PRO A 345 11.31 -13.20 -10.03
CA PRO A 345 9.90 -12.92 -9.77
C PRO A 345 9.21 -14.11 -9.11
N THR A 346 8.28 -13.82 -8.22
CA THR A 346 7.40 -14.82 -7.58
C THR A 346 6.21 -15.17 -8.45
N LEU A 347 5.75 -14.20 -9.27
CA LEU A 347 4.75 -14.39 -10.30
C LEU A 347 5.25 -13.75 -11.59
N THR A 348 4.95 -14.36 -12.72
CA THR A 348 5.33 -13.84 -14.05
C THR A 348 4.11 -13.68 -14.92
N THR A 349 4.10 -12.63 -15.74
CA THR A 349 3.07 -12.38 -16.75
C THR A 349 1.66 -12.37 -16.14
N VAL A 350 1.49 -11.55 -15.11
CA VAL A 350 0.19 -11.29 -14.46
C VAL A 350 -0.21 -9.85 -14.71
N ASP A 351 -1.52 -9.60 -14.78
CA ASP A 351 -2.09 -8.26 -14.95
C ASP A 351 -2.73 -7.73 -13.67
N THR A 352 -2.91 -8.59 -12.69
CA THR A 352 -3.57 -8.26 -11.43
C THR A 352 -2.89 -8.97 -10.27
N ILE A 353 -2.61 -8.23 -9.19
CA ILE A 353 -2.20 -8.81 -7.91
C ILE A 353 -3.06 -8.28 -6.78
N MET A 354 -3.14 -9.08 -5.73
CA MET A 354 -3.81 -8.75 -4.48
C MET A 354 -2.77 -8.69 -3.36
N GLN A 355 -2.88 -7.66 -2.52
CA GLN A 355 -2.06 -7.49 -1.33
C GLN A 355 -2.96 -7.34 -0.10
N CYS A 356 -2.69 -8.10 0.97
CA CYS A 356 -3.27 -7.80 2.28
C CYS A 356 -2.59 -6.55 2.87
N GLN A 357 -3.19 -5.98 3.92
CA GLN A 357 -2.58 -4.85 4.63
C GLN A 357 -1.17 -5.21 5.14
N GLY A 358 -0.21 -4.31 4.94
CA GLY A 358 1.21 -4.52 5.27
C GLY A 358 1.99 -5.35 4.25
N GLN A 359 1.32 -5.94 3.24
CA GLN A 359 2.01 -6.59 2.14
C GLN A 359 2.55 -5.54 1.15
N ARG A 360 3.64 -5.88 0.49
CA ARG A 360 4.33 -5.02 -0.46
C ARG A 360 5.09 -5.88 -1.47
N GLY A 361 5.49 -5.27 -2.58
CA GLY A 361 6.29 -5.98 -3.59
C GLY A 361 6.76 -5.04 -4.69
N ILE A 362 7.42 -5.63 -5.66
CA ILE A 362 7.94 -4.91 -6.83
C ILE A 362 7.26 -5.46 -8.07
N LEU A 363 6.76 -4.56 -8.91
CA LEU A 363 6.23 -4.88 -10.23
C LEU A 363 7.23 -4.40 -11.27
N GLU A 364 7.56 -5.24 -12.25
CA GLU A 364 8.41 -4.88 -13.39
C GLU A 364 7.71 -5.20 -14.71
N PHE A 365 7.69 -4.23 -15.62
CA PHE A 365 7.09 -4.35 -16.95
C PHE A 365 7.68 -3.34 -17.94
N SER A 366 7.28 -3.42 -19.19
CA SER A 366 7.72 -2.49 -20.24
C SER A 366 6.58 -2.21 -21.21
N PHE A 367 6.54 -0.99 -21.73
CA PHE A 367 5.67 -0.63 -22.85
C PHE A 367 6.38 -0.71 -24.21
N ALA A 368 7.59 -1.27 -24.29
CA ALA A 368 8.26 -1.51 -25.56
C ALA A 368 7.37 -2.35 -26.49
N GLY A 369 7.12 -1.84 -27.70
CA GLY A 369 6.21 -2.47 -28.67
C GLY A 369 4.73 -2.07 -28.55
N PHE A 370 4.38 -1.25 -27.56
CA PHE A 370 3.05 -0.66 -27.43
C PHE A 370 2.98 0.69 -28.16
N GLU A 371 1.79 1.06 -28.60
CA GLU A 371 1.57 2.39 -29.16
C GLU A 371 1.59 3.46 -28.05
N PRO A 372 2.12 4.68 -28.33
CA PRO A 372 1.95 5.80 -27.41
C PRO A 372 0.47 6.07 -27.12
N GLY A 373 0.14 6.35 -25.85
CA GLY A 373 -1.24 6.56 -25.45
C GLY A 373 -1.42 6.45 -23.94
N GLN A 374 -2.69 6.45 -23.51
CA GLN A 374 -3.06 6.35 -22.12
C GLN A 374 -3.46 4.92 -21.76
N TYR A 375 -2.85 4.40 -20.71
CA TYR A 375 -3.07 3.05 -20.17
C TYR A 375 -3.51 3.16 -18.73
N MET A 376 -4.71 2.68 -18.44
CA MET A 376 -5.28 2.72 -17.09
C MET A 376 -4.63 1.68 -16.17
N PHE A 377 -4.54 2.00 -14.90
CA PHE A 377 -4.26 1.06 -13.81
C PHE A 377 -5.05 1.46 -12.58
N HIS A 378 -5.54 0.48 -11.81
CA HIS A 378 -6.45 0.76 -10.69
C HIS A 378 -6.57 -0.43 -9.74
N ALA A 379 -7.23 -0.23 -8.59
CA ALA A 379 -7.75 -1.34 -7.80
C ALA A 379 -8.82 -2.10 -8.59
N HIS A 380 -8.78 -3.43 -8.59
CA HIS A 380 -9.82 -4.21 -9.26
C HIS A 380 -11.11 -4.33 -8.42
N GLN A 381 -11.08 -3.92 -7.16
CA GLN A 381 -12.30 -3.62 -6.40
C GLN A 381 -12.89 -2.32 -6.98
N SER A 382 -14.06 -2.43 -7.61
CA SER A 382 -14.71 -1.31 -8.32
C SER A 382 -14.97 -0.13 -7.40
N GLU A 383 -15.39 -0.39 -6.17
CA GLU A 383 -15.59 0.63 -5.14
C GLU A 383 -14.32 1.44 -4.89
N PHE A 384 -13.17 0.78 -4.71
CA PHE A 384 -11.89 1.48 -4.45
C PHE A 384 -11.46 2.32 -5.65
N ALA A 385 -11.69 1.79 -6.87
CA ALA A 385 -11.40 2.52 -8.09
C ALA A 385 -12.27 3.77 -8.23
N GLU A 386 -13.57 3.65 -7.99
CA GLU A 386 -14.54 4.75 -8.08
C GLU A 386 -14.32 5.82 -6.99
N LEU A 387 -13.90 5.39 -5.79
CA LEU A 387 -13.64 6.27 -4.65
C LEU A 387 -12.20 6.82 -4.61
N GLY A 388 -11.41 6.68 -5.70
CA GLY A 388 -10.14 7.41 -5.82
C GLY A 388 -8.91 6.61 -6.25
N TRP A 389 -8.92 5.26 -6.15
CA TRP A 389 -7.79 4.42 -6.56
C TRP A 389 -7.88 4.04 -8.05
N MET A 390 -7.90 5.03 -8.92
CA MET A 390 -7.86 4.90 -10.37
C MET A 390 -6.83 5.87 -10.94
N SER A 391 -6.03 5.44 -11.92
CA SER A 391 -4.86 6.16 -12.40
C SER A 391 -4.56 5.85 -13.86
N VAL A 392 -3.71 6.67 -14.49
CA VAL A 392 -3.32 6.54 -15.90
C VAL A 392 -1.82 6.69 -16.08
N PHE A 393 -1.22 5.79 -16.84
CA PHE A 393 0.09 6.00 -17.46
C PHE A 393 -0.10 6.69 -18.82
N GLU A 394 0.62 7.78 -19.05
CA GLU A 394 0.77 8.41 -20.37
C GLU A 394 2.07 7.90 -20.99
N VAL A 395 1.96 6.93 -21.89
CA VAL A 395 3.11 6.35 -22.60
C VAL A 395 3.48 7.25 -23.78
N VAL A 396 4.72 7.71 -23.76
CA VAL A 396 5.29 8.57 -24.82
C VAL A 396 6.42 7.85 -25.55
N ALA A 397 6.71 8.31 -26.78
CA ALA A 397 7.75 7.74 -27.65
C ALA A 397 9.14 7.97 -27.08
#